data_995fe9b663464335cc51434a6c5eba1d
#
_entry.id   995fe9b663464335cc51434a6c5eba1d
#
_cell.length_a   1.000
_cell.length_b   1.000
_cell.length_c   1.000
_cell.angle_alpha   90.00
_cell.angle_beta   90.00
_cell.angle_gamma   90.00
#
_symmetry.space_group_name_H-M   'P 1'
#
loop_
_entity.id
_entity.type
_entity.pdbx_description
1 polymer ?
#
loop_
_entity_poly.entity_id
_entity_poly.type
_entity_poly.pdbx_seq_one_letter_code
_entity_poly.pdbx_strand_id
1 'polypeptide(L)'
;MRILETERLILRHLVPDDLDHLFALYSDAETRQYFPEGTLTYEETKEELEWFLNGHPEHPELGLWATMYKETNRFIGRCGLLPWTIDGRTEVEVAYLLDKSYWRQGLGTEAAQAIAQYGFEQLHLSRLICLIYRRNQASVKVAQNIGMTFEKEGVDEVGPFLLFSMHKQPSSI
;
A
#
# COMPACT_ATOMS: atom_id res chain seq x y z
N MET A 1 1.06 3.35 -17.32
CA MET A 1 -0.22 4.12 -17.41
C MET A 1 -0.56 4.64 -16.02
N ARG A 2 -1.01 5.92 -15.92
CA ARG A 2 -1.41 6.53 -14.63
C ARG A 2 -2.71 5.90 -14.14
N ILE A 3 -2.79 5.63 -12.82
CA ILE A 3 -3.95 5.07 -12.14
C ILE A 3 -4.71 6.17 -11.42
N LEU A 4 -4.01 6.94 -10.58
CA LEU A 4 -4.58 8.06 -9.85
C LEU A 4 -3.54 9.17 -9.63
N GLU A 5 -4.02 10.32 -9.24
CA GLU A 5 -3.20 11.51 -8.99
C GLU A 5 -3.77 12.29 -7.80
N THR A 6 -2.89 12.83 -6.97
CA THR A 6 -3.21 13.70 -5.85
C THR A 6 -2.59 15.08 -6.04
N GLU A 7 -2.60 15.92 -5.02
CA GLU A 7 -1.89 17.19 -5.04
C GLU A 7 -0.39 17.02 -5.31
N ARG A 8 0.27 16.10 -4.58
CA ARG A 8 1.72 15.92 -4.60
C ARG A 8 2.20 14.63 -5.25
N LEU A 9 1.31 13.65 -5.53
CA LEU A 9 1.68 12.32 -5.97
C LEU A 9 1.02 11.94 -7.29
N ILE A 10 1.73 11.07 -8.04
CA ILE A 10 1.17 10.30 -9.15
C ILE A 10 1.40 8.82 -8.83
N LEU A 11 0.33 8.04 -8.88
CA LEU A 11 0.41 6.58 -8.81
C LEU A 11 0.16 6.00 -10.20
N ARG A 12 1.09 5.17 -10.66
CA ARG A 12 1.04 4.54 -11.98
C ARG A 12 1.40 3.06 -11.90
N HIS A 13 1.05 2.31 -12.92
CA HIS A 13 1.55 0.93 -13.02
C HIS A 13 3.08 0.91 -12.92
N LEU A 14 3.59 -0.14 -12.28
CA LEU A 14 5.01 -0.46 -12.30
C LEU A 14 5.44 -0.78 -13.74
N VAL A 15 6.68 -0.46 -14.05
CA VAL A 15 7.34 -0.79 -15.32
C VAL A 15 8.69 -1.45 -15.04
N PRO A 16 9.26 -2.22 -15.97
CA PRO A 16 10.55 -2.88 -15.75
C PRO A 16 11.67 -1.93 -15.29
N ASP A 17 11.65 -0.68 -15.74
CA ASP A 17 12.64 0.34 -15.38
C ASP A 17 12.54 0.80 -13.90
N ASP A 18 11.50 0.41 -13.19
CA ASP A 18 11.36 0.70 -11.76
C ASP A 18 12.19 -0.25 -10.86
N LEU A 19 12.79 -1.31 -11.42
CA LEU A 19 13.47 -2.35 -10.64
C LEU A 19 14.55 -1.80 -9.71
N ASP A 20 15.42 -0.94 -10.20
CA ASP A 20 16.50 -0.38 -9.39
C ASP A 20 15.97 0.52 -8.27
N HIS A 21 14.88 1.24 -8.52
CA HIS A 21 14.20 2.06 -7.52
C HIS A 21 13.51 1.21 -6.44
N LEU A 22 12.84 0.14 -6.84
CA LEU A 22 12.25 -0.81 -5.91
C LEU A 22 13.31 -1.51 -5.09
N PHE A 23 14.41 -1.94 -5.71
CA PHE A 23 15.52 -2.57 -4.98
C PHE A 23 16.15 -1.63 -3.96
N ALA A 24 16.36 -0.36 -4.30
CA ALA A 24 16.83 0.63 -3.33
C ALA A 24 15.89 0.78 -2.14
N LEU A 25 14.56 0.73 -2.37
CA LEU A 25 13.54 0.78 -1.33
C LEU A 25 13.53 -0.51 -0.48
N TYR A 26 13.65 -1.68 -1.12
CA TYR A 26 13.49 -2.98 -0.47
C TYR A 26 14.77 -3.51 0.19
N SER A 27 15.93 -3.02 -0.19
CA SER A 27 17.22 -3.32 0.46
C SER A 27 17.49 -2.46 1.70
N ASP A 28 16.70 -1.41 1.95
CA ASP A 28 16.84 -0.57 3.13
C ASP A 28 16.16 -1.21 4.35
N ALA A 29 16.95 -1.61 5.35
CA ALA A 29 16.46 -2.31 6.53
C ALA A 29 15.53 -1.46 7.39
N GLU A 30 15.68 -0.13 7.41
CA GLU A 30 14.82 0.77 8.16
C GLU A 30 13.45 0.90 7.49
N THR A 31 13.44 1.00 6.16
CA THR A 31 12.21 1.03 5.37
C THR A 31 11.41 -0.27 5.51
N ARG A 32 12.09 -1.41 5.54
CA ARG A 32 11.48 -2.75 5.64
C ARG A 32 11.38 -3.32 7.06
N GLN A 33 11.67 -2.52 8.11
CA GLN A 33 11.76 -3.01 9.49
C GLN A 33 10.49 -3.70 10.04
N TYR A 34 9.34 -3.44 9.45
CA TYR A 34 8.07 -4.05 9.84
C TYR A 34 7.58 -5.13 8.88
N PHE A 35 8.39 -5.50 7.90
CA PHE A 35 8.05 -6.59 6.99
C PHE A 35 8.66 -7.90 7.48
N PRO A 36 7.89 -8.99 7.51
CA PRO A 36 8.35 -10.28 7.99
C PRO A 36 9.57 -10.81 7.26
N GLU A 37 9.59 -10.62 5.95
CA GLU A 37 10.66 -11.07 5.08
C GLU A 37 11.96 -10.24 5.26
N GLY A 38 11.86 -9.10 5.96
CA GLY A 38 12.96 -8.15 6.07
C GLY A 38 13.30 -7.49 4.73
N THR A 39 14.58 -7.24 4.48
CA THR A 39 15.05 -6.74 3.19
C THR A 39 15.00 -7.81 2.11
N LEU A 40 14.80 -7.39 0.86
CA LEU A 40 14.81 -8.28 -0.28
C LEU A 40 16.12 -8.16 -1.07
N THR A 41 16.52 -9.26 -1.68
CA THR A 41 17.58 -9.31 -2.68
C THR A 41 17.10 -8.70 -4.00
N TYR A 42 18.02 -8.46 -4.92
CA TYR A 42 17.70 -7.95 -6.25
C TYR A 42 16.77 -8.90 -7.02
N GLU A 43 17.03 -10.21 -6.95
CA GLU A 43 16.21 -11.22 -7.62
C GLU A 43 14.80 -11.29 -7.01
N GLU A 44 14.65 -11.30 -5.69
CA GLU A 44 13.34 -11.26 -5.02
C GLU A 44 12.57 -9.98 -5.35
N THR A 45 13.26 -8.84 -5.45
CA THR A 45 12.64 -7.58 -5.88
C THR A 45 12.14 -7.66 -7.32
N LYS A 46 12.92 -8.31 -8.19
CA LYS A 46 12.55 -8.51 -9.59
C LYS A 46 11.34 -9.42 -9.71
N GLU A 47 11.29 -10.51 -8.95
CA GLU A 47 10.15 -11.43 -8.91
C GLU A 47 8.87 -10.68 -8.47
N GLU A 48 8.94 -9.85 -7.42
CA GLU A 48 7.81 -9.04 -6.98
C GLU A 48 7.40 -8.02 -8.05
N LEU A 49 8.37 -7.34 -8.69
CA LEU A 49 8.06 -6.42 -9.79
C LEU A 49 7.32 -7.13 -10.92
N GLU A 50 7.84 -8.26 -11.36
CA GLU A 50 7.23 -9.06 -12.46
C GLU A 50 5.82 -9.51 -12.09
N TRP A 51 5.58 -9.85 -10.82
CA TRP A 51 4.27 -10.22 -10.31
C TRP A 51 3.23 -9.10 -10.46
N PHE A 52 3.64 -7.84 -10.29
CA PHE A 52 2.73 -6.70 -10.30
C PHE A 52 2.76 -5.85 -11.58
N LEU A 53 3.53 -6.19 -12.59
CA LEU A 53 3.59 -5.42 -13.85
C LEU A 53 2.22 -5.24 -14.52
N ASN A 54 1.34 -6.21 -14.41
CA ASN A 54 -0.01 -6.22 -15.00
C ASN A 54 -1.11 -6.23 -13.94
N GLY A 55 -0.83 -5.76 -12.73
CA GLY A 55 -1.70 -5.89 -11.57
C GLY A 55 -1.54 -7.24 -10.87
N HIS A 56 -2.38 -7.50 -9.87
CA HIS A 56 -2.35 -8.79 -9.16
C HIS A 56 -2.83 -9.92 -10.09
N PRO A 57 -2.16 -11.09 -10.14
CA PRO A 57 -2.50 -12.16 -11.11
C PRO A 57 -3.95 -12.64 -11.08
N GLU A 58 -4.54 -12.70 -9.88
CA GLU A 58 -5.94 -13.15 -9.71
C GLU A 58 -6.95 -11.99 -9.70
N HIS A 59 -6.47 -10.75 -9.51
CA HIS A 59 -7.26 -9.53 -9.41
C HIS A 59 -6.55 -8.39 -10.15
N PRO A 60 -6.54 -8.37 -11.51
CA PRO A 60 -5.74 -7.43 -12.30
C PRO A 60 -6.05 -5.94 -12.02
N GLU A 61 -7.22 -5.64 -11.48
CA GLU A 61 -7.61 -4.30 -11.03
C GLU A 61 -6.94 -3.85 -9.73
N LEU A 62 -6.35 -4.80 -8.99
CA LEU A 62 -5.59 -4.55 -7.76
C LEU A 62 -4.09 -4.67 -8.04
N GLY A 63 -3.27 -4.28 -7.10
CA GLY A 63 -1.82 -4.44 -7.15
C GLY A 63 -1.07 -3.32 -6.46
N LEU A 64 0.26 -3.39 -6.59
CA LEU A 64 1.16 -2.34 -6.13
C LEU A 64 1.54 -1.43 -7.30
N TRP A 65 1.54 -0.14 -7.05
CA TRP A 65 1.75 0.91 -8.04
C TRP A 65 2.95 1.76 -7.67
N ALA A 66 3.75 2.15 -8.66
CA ALA A 66 4.82 3.12 -8.46
C ALA A 66 4.22 4.43 -7.96
N THR A 67 4.78 4.95 -6.88
CA THR A 67 4.39 6.24 -6.30
C THR A 67 5.47 7.26 -6.62
N MET A 68 5.09 8.27 -7.41
CA MET A 68 5.98 9.33 -7.90
C MET A 68 5.68 10.62 -7.16
N TYR A 69 6.72 11.33 -6.73
CA TYR A 69 6.60 12.67 -6.16
C TYR A 69 6.64 13.71 -7.28
N LYS A 70 5.56 14.46 -7.46
CA LYS A 70 5.36 15.35 -8.61
C LYS A 70 6.45 16.41 -8.76
N GLU A 71 6.83 17.05 -7.65
CA GLU A 71 7.76 18.17 -7.67
C GLU A 71 9.11 17.81 -8.31
N THR A 72 9.59 16.59 -8.07
CA THR A 72 10.89 16.12 -8.52
C THR A 72 10.81 15.03 -9.58
N ASN A 73 9.60 14.56 -9.89
CA ASN A 73 9.34 13.40 -10.74
C ASN A 73 10.12 12.14 -10.29
N ARG A 74 10.36 11.99 -8.98
CA ARG A 74 11.12 10.85 -8.42
C ARG A 74 10.17 9.75 -7.99
N PHE A 75 10.62 8.51 -8.21
CA PHE A 75 10.05 7.34 -7.56
C PHE A 75 10.35 7.42 -6.06
N ILE A 76 9.32 7.39 -5.23
CA ILE A 76 9.45 7.53 -3.77
C ILE A 76 8.88 6.33 -3.00
N GLY A 77 8.32 5.36 -3.68
CA GLY A 77 7.75 4.20 -3.03
C GLY A 77 6.75 3.44 -3.89
N ARG A 78 6.06 2.53 -3.26
CA ARG A 78 4.97 1.79 -3.89
C ARG A 78 3.76 1.76 -2.95
N CYS A 79 2.60 1.99 -3.51
CA CYS A 79 1.33 1.98 -2.79
C CYS A 79 0.27 1.31 -3.66
N GLY A 80 -0.81 0.82 -3.07
CA GLY A 80 -1.85 0.19 -3.86
C GLY A 80 -2.89 -0.57 -3.04
N LEU A 81 -3.51 -1.52 -3.68
CA LEU A 81 -4.56 -2.38 -3.11
C LEU A 81 -4.16 -3.84 -3.26
N LEU A 82 -4.14 -4.58 -2.16
CA LEU A 82 -3.77 -5.99 -2.14
C LEU A 82 -4.93 -6.86 -1.64
N PRO A 83 -5.26 -7.95 -2.35
CA PRO A 83 -6.25 -8.91 -1.87
C PRO A 83 -5.63 -9.84 -0.81
N TRP A 84 -6.39 -10.14 0.22
CA TRP A 84 -6.05 -11.11 1.26
C TRP A 84 -7.23 -12.03 1.56
N THR A 85 -6.95 -13.23 2.02
CA THR A 85 -7.96 -14.09 2.61
C THR A 85 -7.77 -14.10 4.13
N ILE A 86 -8.71 -13.52 4.87
CA ILE A 86 -8.69 -13.44 6.32
C ILE A 86 -9.98 -14.06 6.86
N ASP A 87 -9.85 -15.06 7.72
CA ASP A 87 -10.99 -15.81 8.28
C ASP A 87 -11.96 -16.32 7.20
N GLY A 88 -11.44 -16.78 6.06
CA GLY A 88 -12.21 -17.29 4.93
C GLY A 88 -12.94 -16.23 4.11
N ARG A 89 -12.63 -14.95 4.28
CA ARG A 89 -13.20 -13.82 3.52
C ARG A 89 -12.12 -13.14 2.70
N THR A 90 -12.47 -12.76 1.48
CA THR A 90 -11.61 -11.87 0.68
C THR A 90 -11.71 -10.45 1.22
N GLU A 91 -10.59 -9.91 1.66
CA GLU A 91 -10.40 -8.54 2.11
C GLU A 91 -9.46 -7.81 1.15
N VAL A 92 -9.60 -6.49 1.04
CA VAL A 92 -8.70 -5.67 0.22
C VAL A 92 -7.99 -4.67 1.13
N GLU A 93 -6.67 -4.76 1.15
CA GLU A 93 -5.79 -3.92 1.96
C GLU A 93 -5.36 -2.68 1.19
N VAL A 94 -5.39 -1.53 1.86
CA VAL A 94 -4.67 -0.32 1.43
C VAL A 94 -3.22 -0.47 1.87
N ALA A 95 -2.33 -0.74 0.93
CA ALA A 95 -0.91 -0.95 1.15
C ALA A 95 -0.10 0.29 0.75
N TYR A 96 0.88 0.65 1.57
CA TYR A 96 1.79 1.77 1.28
C TYR A 96 3.17 1.53 1.88
N LEU A 97 4.20 1.85 1.11
CA LEU A 97 5.59 1.86 1.53
C LEU A 97 6.30 3.00 0.81
N LEU A 98 6.85 3.93 1.55
CA LEU A 98 7.58 5.08 1.04
C LEU A 98 9.04 5.07 1.52
N ASP A 99 9.92 5.58 0.68
CA ASP A 99 11.30 5.87 1.04
C ASP A 99 11.35 6.78 2.29
N LYS A 100 12.22 6.44 3.24
CA LYS A 100 12.36 7.13 4.52
C LYS A 100 12.65 8.63 4.39
N SER A 101 13.27 9.06 3.30
CA SER A 101 13.52 10.48 3.01
C SER A 101 12.23 11.30 2.84
N TYR A 102 11.11 10.61 2.61
CA TYR A 102 9.79 11.21 2.40
C TYR A 102 8.83 10.98 3.58
N TRP A 103 9.30 10.39 4.68
CA TRP A 103 8.48 10.21 5.87
C TRP A 103 8.17 11.54 6.59
N ARG A 104 7.12 11.53 7.42
CA ARG A 104 6.68 12.67 8.25
C ARG A 104 6.28 13.92 7.46
N GLN A 105 5.96 13.77 6.19
CA GLN A 105 5.51 14.86 5.30
C GLN A 105 4.03 14.72 4.92
N GLY A 106 3.32 13.75 5.50
CA GLY A 106 1.91 13.47 5.21
C GLY A 106 1.66 12.72 3.89
N LEU A 107 2.71 12.34 3.16
CA LEU A 107 2.58 11.69 1.85
C LEU A 107 1.96 10.30 1.94
N GLY A 108 2.26 9.53 3.00
CA GLY A 108 1.64 8.23 3.24
C GLY A 108 0.12 8.34 3.45
N THR A 109 -0.31 9.32 4.22
CA THR A 109 -1.75 9.61 4.42
C THR A 109 -2.41 10.06 3.12
N GLU A 110 -1.77 10.94 2.34
CA GLU A 110 -2.26 11.42 1.06
C GLU A 110 -2.43 10.27 0.06
N ALA A 111 -1.43 9.39 -0.07
CA ALA A 111 -1.49 8.21 -0.91
C ALA A 111 -2.62 7.26 -0.47
N ALA A 112 -2.65 6.90 0.81
CA ALA A 112 -3.63 5.96 1.36
C ALA A 112 -5.07 6.48 1.21
N GLN A 113 -5.30 7.78 1.43
CA GLN A 113 -6.61 8.41 1.23
C GLN A 113 -7.08 8.31 -0.23
N ALA A 114 -6.22 8.65 -1.17
CA ALA A 114 -6.54 8.60 -2.60
C ALA A 114 -6.77 7.17 -3.09
N ILE A 115 -5.99 6.20 -2.59
CA ILE A 115 -6.16 4.78 -2.88
C ILE A 115 -7.50 4.27 -2.33
N ALA A 116 -7.86 4.65 -1.10
CA ALA A 116 -9.14 4.26 -0.52
C ALA A 116 -10.32 4.83 -1.32
N GLN A 117 -10.24 6.09 -1.71
CA GLN A 117 -11.25 6.72 -2.56
C GLN A 117 -11.36 6.01 -3.93
N TYR A 118 -10.23 5.71 -4.57
CA TYR A 118 -10.18 4.95 -5.82
C TYR A 118 -10.85 3.57 -5.67
N GLY A 119 -10.55 2.85 -4.60
CA GLY A 119 -11.17 1.56 -4.30
C GLY A 119 -12.70 1.66 -4.18
N PHE A 120 -13.20 2.67 -3.49
CA PHE A 120 -14.65 2.84 -3.32
C PHE A 120 -15.36 3.38 -4.55
N GLU A 121 -14.77 4.31 -5.28
CA GLU A 121 -15.42 5.01 -6.38
C GLU A 121 -15.25 4.32 -7.73
N GLN A 122 -14.03 3.84 -8.02
CA GLN A 122 -13.70 3.26 -9.32
C GLN A 122 -13.83 1.73 -9.33
N LEU A 123 -13.42 1.07 -8.25
CA LEU A 123 -13.51 -0.40 -8.14
C LEU A 123 -14.79 -0.87 -7.44
N HIS A 124 -15.62 0.06 -6.95
CA HIS A 124 -16.88 -0.22 -6.28
C HIS A 124 -16.76 -1.16 -5.07
N LEU A 125 -15.60 -1.17 -4.41
CA LEU A 125 -15.40 -1.92 -3.19
C LEU A 125 -16.32 -1.37 -2.09
N SER A 126 -16.82 -2.23 -1.23
CA SER A 126 -17.67 -1.84 -0.10
C SER A 126 -16.89 -1.66 1.20
N ARG A 127 -15.70 -2.26 1.28
CA ARG A 127 -14.86 -2.30 2.47
C ARG A 127 -13.38 -2.33 2.10
N LEU A 128 -12.58 -1.68 2.91
CA LEU A 128 -11.11 -1.70 2.85
C LEU A 128 -10.53 -1.92 4.24
N ILE A 129 -9.36 -2.54 4.29
CA ILE A 129 -8.64 -2.81 5.53
C ILE A 129 -7.20 -2.29 5.46
N CYS A 130 -6.54 -2.22 6.61
CA CYS A 130 -5.08 -2.22 6.77
C CYS A 130 -4.69 -3.29 7.77
N LEU A 131 -3.64 -4.03 7.47
CA LEU A 131 -2.98 -4.98 8.37
C LEU A 131 -1.68 -4.34 8.88
N ILE A 132 -1.61 -4.09 10.18
CA ILE A 132 -0.52 -3.30 10.74
C ILE A 132 0.10 -4.05 11.92
N TYR A 133 1.40 -4.35 11.86
CA TYR A 133 2.09 -4.88 13.03
C TYR A 133 2.15 -3.84 14.15
N ARG A 134 1.85 -4.26 15.38
CA ARG A 134 1.64 -3.39 16.55
C ARG A 134 2.75 -2.34 16.75
N ARG A 135 4.00 -2.64 16.39
CA ARG A 135 5.12 -1.72 16.53
C ARG A 135 5.12 -0.57 15.49
N ASN A 136 4.40 -0.73 14.38
CA ASN A 136 4.34 0.25 13.30
C ASN A 136 3.33 1.36 13.60
N GLN A 137 3.62 2.20 14.59
CA GLN A 137 2.75 3.30 15.01
C GLN A 137 2.53 4.35 13.91
N ALA A 138 3.48 4.51 13.00
CA ALA A 138 3.32 5.41 11.85
C ALA A 138 2.18 4.95 10.93
N SER A 139 2.12 3.64 10.62
CA SER A 139 1.02 3.08 9.82
C SER A 139 -0.32 3.11 10.56
N VAL A 140 -0.33 2.88 11.89
CA VAL A 140 -1.56 3.05 12.70
C VAL A 140 -2.10 4.46 12.55
N LYS A 141 -1.23 5.46 12.63
CA LYS A 141 -1.64 6.87 12.47
C LYS A 141 -2.17 7.16 11.05
N VAL A 142 -1.56 6.61 10.02
CA VAL A 142 -2.06 6.75 8.64
C VAL A 142 -3.46 6.15 8.53
N ALA A 143 -3.67 4.91 8.98
CA ALA A 143 -4.98 4.26 8.96
C ALA A 143 -6.06 5.09 9.68
N GLN A 144 -5.75 5.61 10.86
CA GLN A 144 -6.66 6.49 11.61
C GLN A 144 -6.94 7.80 10.88
N ASN A 145 -5.92 8.42 10.29
CA ASN A 145 -6.06 9.69 9.57
C ASN A 145 -6.96 9.59 8.34
N ILE A 146 -7.02 8.43 7.68
CA ILE A 146 -7.91 8.21 6.54
C ILE A 146 -9.31 7.73 6.94
N GLY A 147 -9.59 7.64 8.25
CA GLY A 147 -10.90 7.30 8.78
C GLY A 147 -11.13 5.81 9.05
N MET A 148 -10.08 4.99 9.02
CA MET A 148 -10.18 3.60 9.47
C MET A 148 -10.28 3.52 10.98
N THR A 149 -11.05 2.54 11.47
CA THR A 149 -11.18 2.22 12.89
C THR A 149 -10.58 0.86 13.19
N PHE A 150 -10.01 0.72 14.39
CA PHE A 150 -9.55 -0.57 14.88
C PHE A 150 -10.73 -1.55 14.97
N GLU A 151 -10.56 -2.74 14.42
CA GLU A 151 -11.59 -3.78 14.43
C GLU A 151 -11.22 -4.96 15.34
N LYS A 152 -10.02 -5.51 15.13
CA LYS A 152 -9.55 -6.66 15.91
C LYS A 152 -8.04 -6.83 15.83
N GLU A 153 -7.53 -7.67 16.74
CA GLU A 153 -6.20 -8.25 16.62
C GLU A 153 -6.29 -9.63 15.95
N GLY A 154 -5.28 -9.97 15.20
CA GLY A 154 -5.07 -11.29 14.64
C GLY A 154 -3.62 -11.72 14.85
N VAL A 155 -3.34 -12.96 14.50
CA VAL A 155 -1.98 -13.53 14.51
C VAL A 155 -1.78 -14.24 13.19
N ASP A 156 -0.70 -13.92 12.50
CA ASP A 156 -0.20 -14.66 11.34
C ASP A 156 1.12 -15.37 11.67
N GLU A 157 1.80 -15.91 10.67
CA GLU A 157 3.06 -16.64 10.83
C GLU A 157 4.18 -15.76 11.40
N VAL A 158 4.05 -14.45 11.30
CA VAL A 158 5.03 -13.44 11.72
C VAL A 158 4.77 -12.94 13.14
N GLY A 159 3.52 -12.90 13.54
CA GLY A 159 3.14 -12.42 14.87
C GLY A 159 1.80 -11.68 14.89
N PRO A 160 1.55 -10.96 16.00
CA PRO A 160 0.29 -10.26 16.18
C PRO A 160 0.20 -9.02 15.29
N PHE A 161 -0.89 -8.90 14.56
CA PHE A 161 -1.25 -7.73 13.78
C PHE A 161 -2.54 -7.08 14.28
N LEU A 162 -2.67 -5.80 13.97
CA LEU A 162 -3.88 -5.01 14.16
C LEU A 162 -4.61 -4.91 12.81
N LEU A 163 -5.89 -5.21 12.79
CA LEU A 163 -6.73 -4.99 11.64
C LEU A 163 -7.54 -3.71 11.86
N PHE A 164 -7.32 -2.75 10.96
CA PHE A 164 -8.14 -1.54 10.84
C PHE A 164 -9.02 -1.67 9.62
N SER A 165 -10.22 -1.12 9.67
CA SER A 165 -11.17 -1.19 8.55
C SER A 165 -11.94 0.10 8.35
N MET A 166 -12.44 0.27 7.14
CA MET A 166 -13.42 1.29 6.78
C MET A 166 -14.39 0.76 5.73
N HIS A 167 -15.58 1.31 5.72
CA HIS A 167 -16.63 1.00 4.76
C HIS A 167 -16.92 2.21 3.88
N LYS A 168 -17.37 1.92 2.65
CA LYS A 168 -17.89 2.96 1.77
C LYS A 168 -19.06 3.67 2.47
N GLN A 169 -18.96 4.99 2.60
CA GLN A 169 -20.06 5.76 3.15
C GLN A 169 -21.25 5.71 2.17
N PRO A 170 -22.48 5.62 2.69
CA PRO A 170 -23.67 5.77 1.85
C PRO A 170 -23.60 7.11 1.12
N SER A 171 -23.89 7.11 -0.18
CA SER A 171 -24.03 8.37 -0.93
C SER A 171 -25.13 9.19 -0.26
N SER A 172 -24.79 10.39 0.21
CA SER A 172 -25.83 11.34 0.66
C SER A 172 -26.71 11.66 -0.55
N ILE A 173 -27.98 11.25 -0.49
CA ILE A 173 -29.00 11.59 -1.48
C ILE A 173 -29.38 13.04 -1.33
#